data_d84bcb16afa3c8a289198708fc54d119
#
_entry.id   d84bcb16afa3c8a289198708fc54d119
#
_cell.length_a   1.000
_cell.length_b   1.000
_cell.length_c   1.000
_cell.angle_alpha   90.00
_cell.angle_beta   90.00
_cell.angle_gamma   90.00
#
_symmetry.space_group_name_H-M   'P 1'
#
loop_
_entity.id
_entity.type
_entity.pdbx_description
1 polymer ?
#
loop_
_entity_poly.entity_id
_entity_poly.type
_entity_poly.pdbx_seq_one_letter_code
_entity_poly.pdbx_strand_id
1 'polypeptide(L)'
;MKQLIYNNMKTYILPLLMMMLISCSNSKTQENESTTVPLPEGKEIYIPKDLRSMDLQDPESKWSYHRMACTENFVIFWEKGFGDNLSDPPQLEGHSMKVNLKNLEEKLEHFYHYFYHTLQFAKTGSKCDKYRMMVMINYSLEGTAYGGDYDGEIGALWIAPNRVQDEKLNCIAHELGHSFQSQITCDGQGEAWGGCGFFEMTSQWMLWQVNPDWMTDEKY
;
A
#
# COMPACT_ATOMS: atom_id res chain seq x y z
N MET A 1 63.31 2.84 85.81
CA MET A 1 64.55 3.52 85.41
C MET A 1 64.57 3.68 83.90
N LYS A 2 64.59 4.91 83.41
CA LYS A 2 64.96 5.37 82.08
C LYS A 2 63.92 5.11 80.98
N GLN A 3 63.24 6.15 80.59
CA GLN A 3 63.53 7.30 79.69
C GLN A 3 63.23 6.97 78.22
N LEU A 4 62.14 7.55 77.80
CA LEU A 4 62.03 8.59 76.77
C LEU A 4 62.89 8.39 75.52
N ILE A 5 62.28 8.22 74.40
CA ILE A 5 62.55 9.09 73.24
C ILE A 5 61.25 9.27 72.44
N TYR A 6 60.88 10.53 72.37
CA TYR A 6 59.86 11.10 71.49
C TYR A 6 60.45 11.18 70.09
N ASN A 7 59.72 10.67 69.09
CA ASN A 7 60.00 11.11 67.77
C ASN A 7 58.70 11.31 66.99
N ASN A 8 58.51 12.55 66.63
CA ASN A 8 57.48 13.11 65.84
C ASN A 8 57.28 12.35 64.52
N MET A 9 56.11 11.81 64.29
CA MET A 9 55.61 11.56 62.95
C MET A 9 54.43 12.46 62.74
N LYS A 10 54.63 13.41 61.84
CA LYS A 10 53.57 14.28 61.29
C LYS A 10 52.54 13.45 60.60
N THR A 11 51.36 13.40 61.16
CA THR A 11 50.20 12.81 60.55
C THR A 11 49.73 13.73 59.44
N TYR A 12 49.99 13.36 58.19
CA TYR A 12 49.37 14.00 57.06
C TYR A 12 47.92 13.45 56.95
N ILE A 13 46.99 14.27 57.38
CA ILE A 13 45.55 14.05 57.09
C ILE A 13 45.37 14.40 55.64
N LEU A 14 45.22 13.35 54.80
CA LEU A 14 44.79 13.47 53.41
C LEU A 14 43.29 13.58 53.41
N PRO A 15 42.67 14.66 52.94
CA PRO A 15 41.23 14.70 52.77
C PRO A 15 40.86 13.76 51.63
N LEU A 16 40.15 12.69 51.97
CA LEU A 16 39.56 11.80 51.03
C LEU A 16 38.44 12.57 50.31
N LEU A 17 38.78 13.15 49.17
CA LEU A 17 37.82 13.80 48.28
C LEU A 17 36.99 12.68 47.63
N MET A 18 35.86 12.42 48.25
CA MET A 18 34.85 11.51 47.73
C MET A 18 34.25 12.14 46.48
N MET A 19 34.86 11.88 45.30
CA MET A 19 34.23 12.14 44.02
C MET A 19 33.02 11.25 43.90
N MET A 20 31.84 11.79 44.22
CA MET A 20 30.57 11.25 43.71
C MET A 20 30.57 11.41 42.18
N LEU A 21 30.91 10.33 41.52
CA LEU A 21 30.58 10.19 40.09
C LEU A 21 29.06 10.16 39.99
N ILE A 22 28.47 11.31 39.76
CA ILE A 22 27.11 11.40 39.25
C ILE A 22 27.17 10.81 37.84
N SER A 23 26.88 9.52 37.75
CA SER A 23 26.59 8.87 36.49
C SER A 23 25.28 9.47 36.01
N CYS A 24 25.34 10.57 35.26
CA CYS A 24 24.26 10.96 34.40
C CYS A 24 24.12 9.85 33.36
N SER A 25 23.23 8.90 33.62
CA SER A 25 22.69 8.07 32.59
C SER A 25 21.94 9.04 31.66
N ASN A 26 22.60 9.45 30.58
CA ASN A 26 21.93 9.95 29.40
C ASN A 26 21.06 8.81 28.91
N SER A 27 19.83 8.72 29.40
CA SER A 27 18.76 8.10 28.65
C SER A 27 18.64 8.96 27.39
N LYS A 28 19.34 8.55 26.33
CA LYS A 28 18.96 8.96 24.98
C LYS A 28 17.52 8.50 24.84
N THR A 29 16.59 9.43 25.04
CA THR A 29 15.28 9.31 24.44
C THR A 29 15.59 9.11 22.96
N GLN A 30 15.41 7.91 22.46
CA GLN A 30 15.29 7.71 21.03
C GLN A 30 14.03 8.54 20.67
N GLU A 31 14.23 9.77 20.24
CA GLU A 31 13.28 10.42 19.37
C GLU A 31 13.15 9.46 18.21
N ASN A 32 12.02 8.75 18.16
CA ASN A 32 11.56 8.12 16.94
C ASN A 32 11.43 9.28 15.95
N GLU A 33 12.47 9.48 15.14
CA GLU A 33 12.31 10.23 13.91
C GLU A 33 11.19 9.50 13.17
N SER A 34 10.01 10.10 13.18
CA SER A 34 8.92 9.71 12.30
C SER A 34 9.45 9.90 10.88
N THR A 35 10.02 8.84 10.32
CA THR A 35 10.49 8.84 8.95
C THR A 35 9.26 8.90 8.06
N THR A 36 8.92 10.12 7.67
CA THR A 36 7.84 10.35 6.71
C THR A 36 8.19 9.63 5.41
N VAL A 37 7.34 8.71 4.98
CA VAL A 37 7.49 8.01 3.70
C VAL A 37 7.29 9.04 2.58
N PRO A 38 8.29 9.28 1.74
CA PRO A 38 8.15 10.19 0.61
C PRO A 38 7.18 9.59 -0.42
N LEU A 39 6.26 10.42 -0.91
CA LEU A 39 5.37 9.98 -1.99
C LEU A 39 6.11 10.08 -3.34
N PRO A 40 5.87 9.15 -4.27
CA PRO A 40 6.52 9.13 -5.57
C PRO A 40 6.07 10.33 -6.43
N GLU A 41 6.99 10.82 -7.22
CA GLU A 41 6.71 11.87 -8.22
C GLU A 41 5.71 11.40 -9.29
N GLY A 42 5.15 12.33 -10.04
CA GLY A 42 4.21 12.08 -11.12
C GLY A 42 2.76 12.33 -10.69
N LYS A 43 1.84 11.44 -11.07
CA LYS A 43 0.43 11.58 -10.71
C LYS A 43 0.24 11.54 -9.20
N GLU A 44 -0.73 12.31 -8.70
CA GLU A 44 -1.06 12.37 -7.28
C GLU A 44 -1.75 11.09 -6.80
N ILE A 45 -1.72 10.86 -5.49
CA ILE A 45 -2.53 9.84 -4.83
C ILE A 45 -3.76 10.54 -4.24
N TYR A 46 -4.94 10.16 -4.70
CA TYR A 46 -6.19 10.61 -4.10
C TYR A 46 -6.36 9.94 -2.73
N ILE A 47 -6.72 10.69 -1.70
CA ILE A 47 -7.02 10.15 -0.38
C ILE A 47 -8.54 10.09 -0.20
N PRO A 48 -9.14 8.88 -0.26
CA PRO A 48 -10.57 8.68 -0.08
C PRO A 48 -11.07 9.17 1.28
N LYS A 49 -12.36 9.54 1.36
CA LYS A 49 -12.97 10.06 2.58
C LYS A 49 -12.86 9.11 3.77
N ASP A 50 -13.00 7.82 3.53
CA ASP A 50 -12.89 6.77 4.56
C ASP A 50 -11.45 6.59 5.08
N LEU A 51 -10.44 6.97 4.31
CA LEU A 51 -9.04 6.92 4.72
C LEU A 51 -8.52 8.22 5.36
N ARG A 52 -9.26 9.33 5.26
CA ARG A 52 -8.81 10.65 5.78
C ARG A 52 -8.66 10.72 7.30
N SER A 53 -9.36 9.85 8.02
CA SER A 53 -9.23 9.76 9.48
C SER A 53 -8.09 8.85 9.93
N MET A 54 -7.42 8.17 8.99
CA MET A 54 -6.31 7.26 9.24
C MET A 54 -4.98 7.98 9.06
N ASP A 55 -4.03 7.75 9.94
CA ASP A 55 -2.65 8.18 9.71
C ASP A 55 -1.97 7.21 8.74
N LEU A 56 -1.86 7.60 7.49
CA LEU A 56 -1.22 6.79 6.45
C LEU A 56 0.32 6.76 6.59
N GLN A 57 0.91 7.62 7.41
CA GLN A 57 2.34 7.57 7.73
C GLN A 57 2.64 6.57 8.85
N ASP A 58 1.65 6.18 9.65
CA ASP A 58 1.81 5.17 10.69
C ASP A 58 1.89 3.76 10.06
N PRO A 59 3.01 3.01 10.23
CA PRO A 59 3.11 1.65 9.75
C PRO A 59 2.10 0.68 10.42
N GLU A 60 1.54 1.06 11.59
CA GLU A 60 0.55 0.26 12.30
C GLU A 60 -0.89 0.46 11.79
N SER A 61 -1.14 1.48 10.99
CA SER A 61 -2.44 1.70 10.35
C SER A 61 -2.81 0.56 9.41
N LYS A 62 -4.11 0.27 9.25
CA LYS A 62 -4.60 -0.78 8.33
C LYS A 62 -4.03 -0.58 6.93
N TRP A 63 -4.13 0.63 6.40
CA TRP A 63 -3.53 1.10 5.16
C TRP A 63 -2.44 2.10 5.49
N SER A 64 -1.29 1.98 4.85
CA SER A 64 -0.15 2.85 5.14
C SER A 64 0.74 3.02 3.91
N TYR A 65 1.38 4.17 3.80
CA TYR A 65 2.39 4.42 2.77
C TYR A 65 3.62 3.51 2.88
N HIS A 66 3.83 2.88 4.04
CA HIS A 66 4.85 1.84 4.22
C HIS A 66 4.51 0.53 3.49
N ARG A 67 3.24 0.35 3.12
CA ARG A 67 2.72 -0.82 2.42
C ARG A 67 1.98 -0.40 1.17
N MET A 68 2.74 0.22 0.26
CA MET A 68 2.25 0.60 -1.06
C MET A 68 3.33 0.44 -2.13
N ALA A 69 2.89 0.31 -3.35
CA ALA A 69 3.69 0.44 -4.55
C ALA A 69 3.00 1.41 -5.52
N CYS A 70 3.78 2.09 -6.34
CA CYS A 70 3.23 2.98 -7.35
C CYS A 70 3.84 2.67 -8.71
N THR A 71 2.97 2.62 -9.70
CA THR A 71 3.34 2.67 -11.11
C THR A 71 3.04 4.06 -11.67
N GLU A 72 3.11 4.25 -12.96
CA GLU A 72 2.73 5.52 -13.57
C GLU A 72 1.25 5.85 -13.30
N ASN A 73 0.37 4.85 -13.48
CA ASN A 73 -1.08 5.05 -13.47
C ASN A 73 -1.80 4.46 -12.25
N PHE A 74 -1.10 3.72 -11.41
CA PHE A 74 -1.69 3.07 -10.23
C PHE A 74 -0.95 3.37 -8.94
N VAL A 75 -1.70 3.39 -7.84
CA VAL A 75 -1.20 3.19 -6.49
C VAL A 75 -1.82 1.91 -5.94
N ILE A 76 -0.97 1.02 -5.45
CA ILE A 76 -1.34 -0.31 -4.93
C ILE A 76 -1.05 -0.32 -3.44
N PHE A 77 -2.10 -0.37 -2.62
CA PHE A 77 -1.99 -0.55 -1.18
C PHE A 77 -2.27 -1.98 -0.79
N TRP A 78 -1.63 -2.47 0.25
CA TRP A 78 -1.99 -3.74 0.88
C TRP A 78 -2.15 -3.62 2.38
N GLU A 79 -3.10 -4.38 2.93
CA GLU A 79 -3.42 -4.34 4.35
C GLU A 79 -2.25 -4.77 5.23
N LYS A 80 -2.25 -4.28 6.47
CA LYS A 80 -1.25 -4.61 7.51
C LYS A 80 -1.04 -6.11 7.70
N GLY A 81 -2.07 -6.93 7.52
CA GLY A 81 -1.98 -8.39 7.66
C GLY A 81 -0.93 -9.06 6.77
N PHE A 82 -0.60 -8.47 5.63
CA PHE A 82 0.46 -8.97 4.75
C PHE A 82 1.87 -8.75 5.29
N GLY A 83 2.07 -7.81 6.22
CA GLY A 83 3.39 -7.28 6.54
C GLY A 83 3.97 -6.48 5.37
N ASP A 84 5.30 -6.39 5.33
CA ASP A 84 5.99 -5.54 4.35
C ASP A 84 6.27 -6.25 3.01
N ASN A 85 6.03 -7.56 2.93
CA ASN A 85 6.42 -8.37 1.77
C ASN A 85 5.27 -9.22 1.24
N LEU A 86 4.70 -8.82 0.12
CA LEU A 86 3.63 -9.54 -0.57
C LEU A 86 4.07 -10.89 -1.16
N SER A 87 5.38 -11.12 -1.37
CA SER A 87 5.88 -12.39 -1.89
C SER A 87 6.02 -13.48 -0.83
N ASP A 88 6.05 -13.10 0.45
CA ASP A 88 6.14 -14.03 1.57
C ASP A 88 5.36 -13.53 2.81
N PRO A 89 4.07 -13.23 2.66
CA PRO A 89 3.23 -12.79 3.76
C PRO A 89 2.91 -13.93 4.73
N PRO A 90 2.47 -13.63 5.95
CA PRO A 90 1.88 -14.62 6.83
C PRO A 90 0.74 -15.38 6.14
N GLN A 91 0.54 -16.63 6.53
CA GLN A 91 -0.64 -17.38 6.09
C GLN A 91 -1.88 -16.95 6.89
N LEU A 92 -3.03 -16.98 6.24
CA LEU A 92 -4.31 -16.78 6.89
C LEU A 92 -5.07 -18.10 6.92
N GLU A 93 -5.33 -18.64 8.10
CA GLU A 93 -6.02 -19.92 8.30
C GLU A 93 -5.39 -21.08 7.48
N GLY A 94 -4.07 -21.07 7.34
CA GLY A 94 -3.33 -22.09 6.58
C GLY A 94 -3.30 -21.87 5.06
N HIS A 95 -3.95 -20.81 4.56
CA HIS A 95 -3.95 -20.46 3.15
C HIS A 95 -2.83 -19.47 2.81
N SER A 96 -2.23 -19.66 1.63
CA SER A 96 -1.23 -18.74 1.11
C SER A 96 -1.87 -17.41 0.75
N MET A 97 -1.27 -16.32 1.23
CA MET A 97 -1.70 -14.96 0.93
C MET A 97 -0.74 -14.25 -0.05
N LYS A 98 0.10 -15.01 -0.74
CA LYS A 98 1.13 -14.46 -1.66
C LYS A 98 0.49 -13.70 -2.82
N VAL A 99 1.11 -12.59 -3.18
CA VAL A 99 0.77 -11.81 -4.37
C VAL A 99 2.03 -11.52 -5.16
N ASN A 100 2.00 -11.81 -6.45
CA ASN A 100 3.07 -11.42 -7.37
C ASN A 100 2.88 -9.95 -7.77
N LEU A 101 3.43 -9.06 -6.94
CA LEU A 101 3.29 -7.61 -7.14
C LEU A 101 3.80 -7.17 -8.51
N LYS A 102 4.95 -7.69 -8.96
CA LYS A 102 5.53 -7.31 -10.25
C LYS A 102 4.60 -7.66 -11.41
N ASN A 103 4.04 -8.87 -11.42
CA ASN A 103 3.07 -9.26 -12.45
C ASN A 103 1.80 -8.37 -12.39
N LEU A 104 1.35 -8.04 -11.19
CA LEU A 104 0.18 -7.17 -11.00
C LEU A 104 0.45 -5.77 -11.58
N GLU A 105 1.59 -5.16 -11.27
CA GLU A 105 2.00 -3.86 -11.79
C GLU A 105 2.08 -3.84 -13.31
N GLU A 106 2.79 -4.81 -13.90
CA GLU A 106 2.97 -4.91 -15.36
C GLU A 106 1.63 -5.10 -16.10
N LYS A 107 0.75 -5.94 -15.56
CA LYS A 107 -0.56 -6.20 -16.16
C LYS A 107 -1.52 -5.03 -16.02
N LEU A 108 -1.58 -4.40 -14.85
CA LEU A 108 -2.40 -3.22 -14.63
C LEU A 108 -2.04 -2.09 -15.60
N GLU A 109 -0.74 -1.80 -15.77
CA GLU A 109 -0.30 -0.80 -16.73
C GLU A 109 -0.66 -1.17 -18.17
N HIS A 110 -0.47 -2.45 -18.56
CA HIS A 110 -0.86 -2.93 -19.87
C HIS A 110 -2.36 -2.74 -20.14
N PHE A 111 -3.22 -3.12 -19.19
CA PHE A 111 -4.67 -2.97 -19.30
C PHE A 111 -5.08 -1.50 -19.32
N TYR A 112 -4.48 -0.67 -18.44
CA TYR A 112 -4.72 0.77 -18.44
C TYR A 112 -4.42 1.39 -19.78
N HIS A 113 -3.23 1.13 -20.34
CA HIS A 113 -2.85 1.68 -21.64
C HIS A 113 -3.86 1.31 -22.73
N TYR A 114 -4.32 0.08 -22.73
CA TYR A 114 -5.30 -0.35 -23.73
C TYR A 114 -6.66 0.32 -23.51
N PHE A 115 -7.17 0.34 -22.28
CA PHE A 115 -8.48 0.90 -21.96
C PHE A 115 -8.53 2.42 -22.12
N TYR A 116 -7.44 3.10 -21.72
CA TYR A 116 -7.34 4.54 -21.84
C TYR A 116 -7.08 4.97 -23.29
N HIS A 117 -6.02 4.47 -23.94
CA HIS A 117 -5.56 5.01 -25.22
C HIS A 117 -6.24 4.37 -26.42
N THR A 118 -6.55 3.07 -26.37
CA THR A 118 -7.15 2.34 -27.50
C THR A 118 -8.65 2.37 -27.45
N LEU A 119 -9.24 1.98 -26.32
CA LEU A 119 -10.70 1.94 -26.16
C LEU A 119 -11.30 3.32 -25.80
N GLN A 120 -10.46 4.24 -25.31
CA GLN A 120 -10.85 5.60 -24.95
C GLN A 120 -11.98 5.68 -23.90
N PHE A 121 -11.98 4.76 -22.92
CA PHE A 121 -12.87 4.83 -21.76
C PHE A 121 -12.57 6.01 -20.84
N ALA A 122 -11.37 6.56 -20.87
CA ALA A 122 -11.03 7.88 -20.35
C ALA A 122 -10.34 8.68 -21.44
N LYS A 123 -10.37 10.00 -21.33
CA LYS A 123 -9.82 10.93 -22.33
C LYS A 123 -8.90 11.93 -21.67
N THR A 124 -8.05 12.57 -22.46
CA THR A 124 -7.25 13.71 -21.98
C THR A 124 -8.14 14.73 -21.28
N GLY A 125 -7.75 15.12 -20.08
CA GLY A 125 -8.53 15.93 -19.15
C GLY A 125 -9.35 15.11 -18.14
N SER A 126 -9.29 13.77 -18.21
CA SER A 126 -9.82 12.89 -17.18
C SER A 126 -9.09 13.11 -15.84
N LYS A 127 -9.78 12.81 -14.75
CA LYS A 127 -9.13 12.78 -13.41
C LYS A 127 -7.99 11.75 -13.34
N CYS A 128 -7.99 10.74 -14.24
CA CYS A 128 -6.85 9.81 -14.40
C CYS A 128 -5.57 10.50 -14.86
N ASP A 129 -5.62 11.70 -15.44
CA ASP A 129 -4.40 12.44 -15.79
C ASP A 129 -3.74 13.04 -14.56
N LYS A 130 -4.54 13.34 -13.54
CA LYS A 130 -4.10 13.92 -12.27
C LYS A 130 -3.80 12.86 -11.22
N TYR A 131 -4.67 11.87 -11.08
CA TYR A 131 -4.60 10.88 -10.01
C TYR A 131 -4.24 9.50 -10.55
N ARG A 132 -3.53 8.72 -9.75
CA ARG A 132 -3.39 7.28 -9.93
C ARG A 132 -4.70 6.58 -9.58
N MET A 133 -5.11 5.61 -10.38
CA MET A 133 -6.18 4.68 -9.99
C MET A 133 -5.72 3.85 -8.78
N MET A 134 -6.64 3.49 -7.90
CA MET A 134 -6.32 2.85 -6.63
C MET A 134 -6.56 1.35 -6.68
N VAL A 135 -5.62 0.60 -6.13
CA VAL A 135 -5.76 -0.85 -5.94
C VAL A 135 -5.57 -1.17 -4.47
N MET A 136 -6.58 -1.80 -3.87
CA MET A 136 -6.62 -2.13 -2.45
C MET A 136 -6.58 -3.65 -2.29
N ILE A 137 -5.45 -4.19 -1.81
CA ILE A 137 -5.28 -5.63 -1.61
C ILE A 137 -5.69 -5.98 -0.18
N ASN A 138 -6.84 -6.64 -0.04
CA ASN A 138 -7.39 -7.03 1.26
C ASN A 138 -6.73 -8.32 1.76
N TYR A 139 -6.34 -8.35 3.03
CA TYR A 139 -5.86 -9.56 3.69
C TYR A 139 -7.05 -10.39 4.15
N SER A 140 -7.65 -11.12 3.19
CA SER A 140 -8.91 -11.83 3.37
C SER A 140 -8.97 -13.09 2.49
N LEU A 141 -9.70 -14.09 2.96
CA LEU A 141 -10.06 -15.30 2.20
C LEU A 141 -11.38 -15.13 1.43
N GLU A 142 -12.05 -13.99 1.58
CA GLU A 142 -13.33 -13.72 0.92
C GLU A 142 -13.11 -13.60 -0.56
N GLY A 143 -12.78 -14.13 -1.39
CA GLY A 143 -12.62 -14.06 -2.85
C GLY A 143 -13.06 -12.72 -3.49
N THR A 144 -12.77 -11.60 -2.83
CA THR A 144 -13.14 -10.27 -3.31
C THR A 144 -12.39 -9.94 -4.58
N ALA A 145 -13.14 -9.57 -5.62
CA ALA A 145 -12.67 -8.79 -6.75
C ALA A 145 -13.80 -7.84 -7.10
N TYR A 146 -13.53 -6.55 -7.07
CA TYR A 146 -14.53 -5.52 -7.34
C TYR A 146 -13.87 -4.30 -7.96
N GLY A 147 -14.41 -3.87 -9.10
CA GLY A 147 -14.02 -2.63 -9.76
C GLY A 147 -15.10 -1.56 -9.56
N GLY A 148 -14.68 -0.36 -9.27
CA GLY A 148 -15.54 0.79 -9.03
C GLY A 148 -14.75 2.08 -8.95
N ASP A 149 -15.14 2.96 -8.04
CA ASP A 149 -14.45 4.22 -7.79
C ASP A 149 -14.41 4.58 -6.30
N TYR A 150 -13.52 5.50 -5.95
CA TYR A 150 -13.53 6.19 -4.68
C TYR A 150 -14.15 7.58 -4.82
N ASP A 151 -15.20 7.82 -4.05
CA ASP A 151 -15.84 9.13 -3.84
C ASP A 151 -16.38 9.83 -5.09
N GLY A 152 -16.55 9.14 -6.23
CA GLY A 152 -16.83 9.75 -7.52
C GLY A 152 -15.64 10.54 -8.09
N GLU A 153 -14.42 10.21 -7.66
CA GLU A 153 -13.21 10.94 -8.04
C GLU A 153 -12.26 10.11 -8.91
N ILE A 154 -11.96 8.89 -8.52
CA ILE A 154 -10.98 8.07 -9.22
C ILE A 154 -11.36 6.59 -9.20
N GLY A 155 -11.16 5.90 -10.33
CA GLY A 155 -11.38 4.47 -10.44
C GLY A 155 -10.53 3.68 -9.44
N ALA A 156 -11.12 2.61 -8.90
CA ALA A 156 -10.50 1.79 -7.88
C ALA A 156 -10.83 0.31 -8.03
N LEU A 157 -9.94 -0.53 -7.49
CA LEU A 157 -10.05 -1.98 -7.40
C LEU A 157 -9.91 -2.42 -5.94
N TRP A 158 -10.76 -3.34 -5.49
CA TRP A 158 -10.61 -4.06 -4.23
C TRP A 158 -10.44 -5.53 -4.55
N ILE A 159 -9.32 -6.12 -4.16
CA ILE A 159 -8.95 -7.48 -4.54
C ILE A 159 -8.44 -8.29 -3.36
N ALA A 160 -8.71 -9.60 -3.38
CA ALA A 160 -8.14 -10.57 -2.46
C ALA A 160 -7.07 -11.42 -3.17
N PRO A 161 -6.10 -12.01 -2.43
CA PRO A 161 -4.97 -12.75 -3.03
C PRO A 161 -5.36 -13.88 -3.97
N ASN A 162 -6.47 -14.57 -3.70
CA ASN A 162 -6.94 -15.68 -4.55
C ASN A 162 -7.42 -15.24 -5.93
N ARG A 163 -7.62 -13.93 -6.15
CA ARG A 163 -8.02 -13.36 -7.46
C ARG A 163 -6.85 -12.91 -8.33
N VAL A 164 -5.64 -13.00 -7.81
CA VAL A 164 -4.39 -12.58 -8.51
C VAL A 164 -3.39 -13.73 -8.64
N GLN A 165 -3.85 -14.97 -8.58
CA GLN A 165 -3.00 -16.16 -8.75
C GLN A 165 -2.82 -16.53 -10.23
N ASP A 166 -3.75 -16.15 -11.09
CA ASP A 166 -3.64 -16.30 -12.53
C ASP A 166 -2.63 -15.31 -13.12
N GLU A 167 -1.64 -15.80 -13.83
CA GLU A 167 -0.60 -14.95 -14.44
C GLU A 167 -1.16 -13.96 -15.46
N LYS A 168 -2.27 -14.29 -16.13
CA LYS A 168 -2.93 -13.40 -17.08
C LYS A 168 -3.78 -12.34 -16.41
N LEU A 169 -4.14 -12.54 -15.13
CA LEU A 169 -4.99 -11.66 -14.33
C LEU A 169 -6.33 -11.35 -15.01
N ASN A 170 -6.98 -12.38 -15.53
CA ASN A 170 -8.26 -12.25 -16.25
C ASN A 170 -9.35 -11.56 -15.40
N CYS A 171 -9.48 -11.99 -14.13
CA CYS A 171 -10.40 -11.38 -13.20
C CYS A 171 -10.11 -9.89 -12.99
N ILE A 172 -8.83 -9.52 -12.89
CA ILE A 172 -8.41 -8.13 -12.69
C ILE A 172 -8.66 -7.28 -13.94
N ALA A 173 -8.44 -7.82 -15.12
CA ALA A 173 -8.77 -7.12 -16.37
C ALA A 173 -10.27 -6.81 -16.46
N HIS A 174 -11.13 -7.75 -16.05
CA HIS A 174 -12.58 -7.55 -15.97
C HIS A 174 -12.94 -6.47 -14.96
N GLU A 175 -12.45 -6.57 -13.72
CA GLU A 175 -12.77 -5.60 -12.67
C GLU A 175 -12.21 -4.19 -12.96
N LEU A 176 -11.03 -4.12 -13.59
CA LEU A 176 -10.52 -2.84 -14.06
C LEU A 176 -11.42 -2.21 -15.14
N GLY A 177 -12.08 -3.03 -15.96
CA GLY A 177 -13.12 -2.57 -16.87
C GLY A 177 -14.22 -1.82 -16.12
N HIS A 178 -14.71 -2.35 -14.99
CA HIS A 178 -15.69 -1.66 -14.14
C HIS A 178 -15.14 -0.36 -13.55
N SER A 179 -13.87 -0.34 -13.16
CA SER A 179 -13.22 0.89 -12.67
C SER A 179 -13.17 1.98 -13.75
N PHE A 180 -12.95 1.61 -15.02
CA PHE A 180 -12.99 2.55 -16.14
C PHE A 180 -14.42 2.99 -16.49
N GLN A 181 -15.42 2.12 -16.35
CA GLN A 181 -16.83 2.52 -16.48
C GLN A 181 -17.21 3.55 -15.41
N SER A 182 -16.81 3.32 -14.16
CA SER A 182 -16.99 4.29 -13.07
C SER A 182 -16.24 5.60 -13.34
N GLN A 183 -15.04 5.53 -13.94
CA GLN A 183 -14.24 6.71 -14.26
C GLN A 183 -14.95 7.67 -15.22
N ILE A 184 -15.72 7.16 -16.17
CA ILE A 184 -16.55 8.00 -17.06
C ILE A 184 -17.48 8.89 -16.23
N THR A 185 -18.10 8.33 -15.20
CA THR A 185 -18.97 9.08 -14.28
C THR A 185 -18.18 10.03 -13.39
N CYS A 186 -17.02 9.61 -12.88
CA CYS A 186 -16.10 10.46 -12.11
C CYS A 186 -15.68 11.70 -12.90
N ASP A 187 -15.53 11.58 -14.21
CA ASP A 187 -15.17 12.67 -15.12
C ASP A 187 -16.39 13.55 -15.52
N GLY A 188 -17.55 13.28 -14.92
CA GLY A 188 -18.80 14.02 -15.22
C GLY A 188 -19.38 13.71 -16.60
N GLN A 189 -19.01 12.56 -17.17
CA GLN A 189 -19.50 12.10 -18.48
C GLN A 189 -20.36 10.85 -18.28
N GLY A 190 -21.46 10.75 -19.05
CA GLY A 190 -22.36 9.62 -18.96
C GLY A 190 -23.26 9.62 -17.72
N GLU A 191 -24.09 8.59 -17.62
CA GLU A 191 -25.02 8.37 -16.51
C GLU A 191 -24.46 7.30 -15.57
N ALA A 192 -24.72 7.46 -14.28
CA ALA A 192 -24.14 6.66 -13.23
C ALA A 192 -24.53 5.16 -13.23
N TRP A 193 -25.48 4.70 -14.04
CA TRP A 193 -25.90 3.29 -14.07
C TRP A 193 -26.70 2.94 -15.33
N GLY A 194 -26.00 2.33 -16.28
CA GLY A 194 -26.65 1.80 -17.53
C GLY A 194 -27.32 0.43 -17.39
N GLY A 195 -27.46 -0.09 -16.14
CA GLY A 195 -28.00 -1.42 -15.85
C GLY A 195 -26.91 -2.50 -15.74
N CYS A 196 -27.00 -3.35 -14.71
CA CYS A 196 -26.00 -4.36 -14.35
C CYS A 196 -25.54 -5.24 -15.53
N GLY A 197 -26.46 -5.73 -16.35
CA GLY A 197 -26.11 -6.62 -17.45
C GLY A 197 -25.25 -5.95 -18.52
N PHE A 198 -25.44 -4.67 -18.78
CA PHE A 198 -24.64 -3.94 -19.75
C PHE A 198 -23.23 -3.64 -19.24
N PHE A 199 -23.11 -3.34 -17.96
CA PHE A 199 -21.82 -3.14 -17.30
C PHE A 199 -20.98 -4.41 -17.34
N GLU A 200 -21.55 -5.55 -16.96
CA GLU A 200 -20.87 -6.85 -16.98
C GLU A 200 -20.43 -7.24 -18.40
N MET A 201 -21.33 -7.11 -19.39
CA MET A 201 -20.99 -7.45 -20.77
C MET A 201 -19.87 -6.58 -21.33
N THR A 202 -19.87 -5.28 -21.00
CA THR A 202 -18.84 -4.35 -21.48
C THR A 202 -17.52 -4.63 -20.79
N SER A 203 -17.51 -4.87 -19.49
CA SER A 203 -16.30 -5.23 -18.75
C SER A 203 -15.73 -6.56 -19.24
N GLN A 204 -16.59 -7.56 -19.48
CA GLN A 204 -16.19 -8.82 -20.09
C GLN A 204 -15.61 -8.63 -21.50
N TRP A 205 -16.20 -7.75 -22.30
CA TRP A 205 -15.67 -7.40 -23.61
C TRP A 205 -14.30 -6.72 -23.51
N MET A 206 -14.09 -5.83 -22.53
CA MET A 206 -12.79 -5.18 -22.26
C MET A 206 -11.72 -6.21 -21.90
N LEU A 207 -12.04 -7.18 -21.07
CA LEU A 207 -11.16 -8.32 -20.79
C LEU A 207 -10.73 -9.02 -22.07
N TRP A 208 -11.67 -9.33 -22.98
CA TRP A 208 -11.34 -10.00 -24.24
C TRP A 208 -10.42 -9.17 -25.15
N GLN A 209 -10.45 -7.87 -25.05
CA GLN A 209 -9.55 -7.01 -25.82
C GLN A 209 -8.10 -7.14 -25.40
N VAL A 210 -7.83 -7.39 -24.12
CA VAL A 210 -6.47 -7.52 -23.57
C VAL A 210 -6.03 -8.97 -23.40
N ASN A 211 -6.95 -9.88 -23.19
CA ASN A 211 -6.70 -11.32 -23.03
C ASN A 211 -7.67 -12.12 -23.93
N PRO A 212 -7.47 -12.12 -25.27
CA PRO A 212 -8.44 -12.71 -26.20
C PRO A 212 -8.59 -14.23 -26.04
N ASP A 213 -7.58 -14.91 -25.50
CA ASP A 213 -7.55 -16.35 -25.33
C ASP A 213 -8.03 -16.81 -23.94
N TRP A 214 -8.62 -15.93 -23.12
CA TRP A 214 -9.00 -16.27 -21.76
C TRP A 214 -9.92 -17.49 -21.65
N MET A 215 -10.85 -17.66 -22.58
CA MET A 215 -11.77 -18.81 -22.60
C MET A 215 -11.11 -20.13 -23.04
N THR A 216 -10.01 -20.07 -23.76
CA THR A 216 -9.32 -21.27 -24.24
C THR A 216 -8.39 -21.89 -23.19
N ASP A 217 -7.99 -21.10 -22.21
CA ASP A 217 -7.06 -21.51 -21.15
C ASP A 217 -7.79 -22.00 -19.90
N GLU A 218 -9.03 -21.61 -19.67
CA GLU A 218 -9.85 -22.09 -18.57
C GLU A 218 -10.40 -23.47 -18.90
N LYS A 219 -9.88 -24.48 -18.22
CA LYS A 219 -10.48 -25.81 -18.22
C LYS A 219 -11.70 -25.75 -17.30
N TYR A 220 -12.88 -25.77 -17.91
CA TYR A 220 -14.14 -25.95 -17.19
C TYR A 220 -14.25 -27.36 -16.61
#